data_cfef0bf9054bef915906834aec496a48
#
_entry.id   cfef0bf9054bef915906834aec496a48
#
_cell.length_a   1.000
_cell.length_b   1.000
_cell.length_c   1.000
_cell.angle_alpha   90.00
_cell.angle_beta   90.00
_cell.angle_gamma   90.00
#
_symmetry.space_group_name_H-M   'P 1'
#
loop_
_entity.id
_entity.type
_entity.pdbx_description
1 polymer ?
#
loop_
_entity_poly.entity_id
_entity_poly.type
_entity_poly.pdbx_seq_one_letter_code
_entity_poly.pdbx_strand_id
1 'polypeptide(L)'
;MNKTKFSNFLLNILFPCFVLSGIVGIISGTVVFFFKCLAHLLSNQSMDIYFFVKENLIYVPLVLLLLSVFAIISYHIVRLCKCAKGGGIPTAVGILRGQITFKWFPNLIGTIISAFISYFSGLSLGEEGQSVQIGTCIGEGVSKITGKKQKAWHRYVMTGGAASGFAVATGAPVSGVFFALEEAHKRLSPMIIMVTLSSVFFSYFTSKLWSFITGISPSNILLDTSNITLPLKDIWIVLIIGIIVGFFACGVTKVFKLMNHYWSEKFYKCPLYVKFIIAFLISGIIGIIIPYSIGGGMQLINLTIQRKVIFTSLLLLLFVKTLLALFLNNTGVTGGMFIPTLCQGTLLGAILAEIFIKFGFSSEYYLIIVMISMISYLASIQRVPMTAIIFSMELFGSVNNILFVILGVFLSFMIIEMFNNRSLNDISLEQRLKVDNKNRVKVFKEMTMVVQSNSFAIGKTIRDIFWPADCQVLSLIYNTKQAAIKDGEKHIHEGDLVKLRYARYLDDKDETLATLKSILGNQEMNEMDTTS
;
A
#
# COMPACT_ATOMS: atom_id res chain seq x y z
N MET A 1 -26.73 -28.81 13.24
CA MET A 1 -26.30 -28.29 11.91
C MET A 1 -26.38 -29.44 10.93
N ASN A 2 -27.18 -29.36 9.84
CA ASN A 2 -27.30 -30.46 8.86
C ASN A 2 -25.94 -30.77 8.23
N LYS A 3 -25.62 -32.05 8.03
CA LYS A 3 -24.35 -32.52 7.41
C LYS A 3 -24.02 -31.79 6.11
N THR A 4 -25.02 -31.47 5.29
CA THR A 4 -24.88 -30.71 4.04
C THR A 4 -24.48 -29.24 4.26
N LYS A 5 -25.04 -28.55 5.28
CA LYS A 5 -24.67 -27.17 5.63
C LYS A 5 -23.24 -27.10 6.20
N PHE A 6 -22.83 -28.12 6.98
CA PHE A 6 -21.47 -28.20 7.51
C PHE A 6 -20.44 -28.46 6.42
N SER A 7 -20.73 -29.40 5.50
CA SER A 7 -19.86 -29.70 4.34
C SER A 7 -19.70 -28.45 3.43
N ASN A 8 -20.80 -27.74 3.17
CA ASN A 8 -20.76 -26.52 2.36
C ASN A 8 -19.98 -25.38 3.04
N PHE A 9 -20.08 -25.24 4.37
CA PHE A 9 -19.27 -24.28 5.12
C PHE A 9 -17.78 -24.63 5.05
N LEU A 10 -17.42 -25.92 5.25
CA LEU A 10 -16.03 -26.37 5.17
C LEU A 10 -15.42 -26.13 3.79
N LEU A 11 -16.11 -26.52 2.72
CA LEU A 11 -15.57 -26.46 1.36
C LEU A 11 -15.62 -25.07 0.75
N ASN A 12 -16.67 -24.31 1.00
CA ASN A 12 -16.91 -23.04 0.32
C ASN A 12 -16.41 -21.82 1.12
N ILE A 13 -16.16 -21.93 2.41
CA ILE A 13 -15.68 -20.81 3.24
C ILE A 13 -14.35 -21.14 3.90
N LEU A 14 -14.27 -22.22 4.69
CA LEU A 14 -13.08 -22.52 5.48
C LEU A 14 -11.87 -22.88 4.60
N PHE A 15 -12.08 -23.68 3.57
CA PHE A 15 -11.00 -24.08 2.66
C PHE A 15 -10.36 -22.88 1.94
N PRO A 16 -11.11 -21.99 1.25
CA PRO A 16 -10.51 -20.80 0.65
C PRO A 16 -9.88 -19.84 1.66
N CYS A 17 -10.54 -19.61 2.80
CA CYS A 17 -10.03 -18.67 3.81
C CYS A 17 -8.77 -19.16 4.52
N PHE A 18 -8.63 -20.46 4.74
CA PHE A 18 -7.51 -20.99 5.50
C PHE A 18 -6.45 -21.63 4.60
N VAL A 19 -6.82 -22.56 3.72
CA VAL A 19 -5.85 -23.33 2.92
C VAL A 19 -5.27 -22.49 1.79
N LEU A 20 -6.13 -21.86 0.95
CA LEU A 20 -5.62 -21.07 -0.18
C LEU A 20 -4.86 -19.85 0.31
N SER A 21 -5.40 -19.16 1.30
CA SER A 21 -4.74 -17.97 1.87
C SER A 21 -3.47 -18.35 2.63
N GLY A 22 -3.42 -19.52 3.28
CA GLY A 22 -2.22 -20.07 3.89
C GLY A 22 -1.13 -20.36 2.87
N ILE A 23 -1.46 -20.98 1.73
CA ILE A 23 -0.51 -21.23 0.63
C ILE A 23 0.04 -19.91 0.09
N VAL A 24 -0.84 -18.92 -0.14
CA VAL A 24 -0.41 -17.57 -0.54
C VAL A 24 0.52 -16.96 0.50
N GLY A 25 0.21 -17.13 1.79
CA GLY A 25 1.05 -16.66 2.89
C GLY A 25 2.46 -17.27 2.83
N ILE A 26 2.58 -18.58 2.71
CA ILE A 26 3.87 -19.29 2.64
C ILE A 26 4.70 -18.80 1.45
N ILE A 27 4.11 -18.74 0.25
CA ILE A 27 4.81 -18.31 -0.96
C ILE A 27 5.20 -16.82 -0.86
N SER A 28 4.26 -15.96 -0.44
CA SER A 28 4.54 -14.53 -0.25
C SER A 28 5.59 -14.30 0.83
N GLY A 29 5.52 -15.04 1.95
CA GLY A 29 6.49 -14.98 3.03
C GLY A 29 7.91 -15.29 2.55
N THR A 30 8.06 -16.34 1.76
CA THR A 30 9.35 -16.73 1.17
C THR A 30 9.87 -15.67 0.18
N VAL A 31 9.06 -15.31 -0.82
CA VAL A 31 9.50 -14.41 -1.89
C VAL A 31 9.81 -13.00 -1.35
N VAL A 32 8.95 -12.46 -0.48
CA VAL A 32 9.14 -11.13 0.08
C VAL A 32 10.31 -11.09 1.07
N PHE A 33 10.56 -12.18 1.82
CA PHE A 33 11.74 -12.27 2.69
C PHE A 33 13.04 -12.09 1.89
N PHE A 34 13.24 -12.90 0.84
CA PHE A 34 14.44 -12.78 0.00
C PHE A 34 14.49 -11.47 -0.78
N PHE A 35 13.35 -10.97 -1.26
CA PHE A 35 13.26 -9.66 -1.89
C PHE A 35 13.75 -8.55 -0.94
N LYS A 36 13.30 -8.53 0.31
CA LYS A 36 13.69 -7.56 1.33
C LYS A 36 15.19 -7.65 1.67
N CYS A 37 15.71 -8.87 1.85
CA CYS A 37 17.13 -9.08 2.12
C CYS A 37 18.01 -8.50 1.00
N LEU A 38 17.66 -8.78 -0.26
CA LEU A 38 18.41 -8.28 -1.41
C LEU A 38 18.22 -6.77 -1.62
N ALA A 39 17.01 -6.25 -1.44
CA ALA A 39 16.73 -4.81 -1.51
C ALA A 39 17.57 -4.01 -0.49
N HIS A 40 17.65 -4.51 0.74
CA HIS A 40 18.46 -3.90 1.79
C HIS A 40 19.97 -3.92 1.45
N LEU A 41 20.47 -5.05 0.94
CA LEU A 41 21.87 -5.19 0.50
C LEU A 41 22.17 -4.19 -0.62
N LEU A 42 21.33 -4.10 -1.64
CA LEU A 42 21.50 -3.17 -2.77
C LEU A 42 21.43 -1.70 -2.32
N SER A 43 20.53 -1.37 -1.39
CA SER A 43 20.44 -0.02 -0.84
C SER A 43 21.68 0.38 -0.04
N ASN A 44 22.26 -0.54 0.73
CA ASN A 44 23.50 -0.29 1.48
C ASN A 44 24.68 -0.10 0.54
N GLN A 45 24.85 -0.99 -0.46
CA GLN A 45 25.90 -0.84 -1.47
C GLN A 45 25.76 0.47 -2.25
N SER A 46 24.54 0.87 -2.59
CA SER A 46 24.27 2.17 -3.19
C SER A 46 24.79 3.31 -2.32
N MET A 47 24.47 3.30 -1.03
CA MET A 47 24.93 4.32 -0.09
C MET A 47 26.46 4.40 -0.04
N ASP A 48 27.14 3.26 0.05
CA ASP A 48 28.62 3.18 0.08
C ASP A 48 29.23 3.76 -1.20
N ILE A 49 28.64 3.47 -2.37
CA ILE A 49 29.07 4.04 -3.66
C ILE A 49 28.92 5.56 -3.65
N TYR A 50 27.80 6.11 -3.17
CA TYR A 50 27.62 7.56 -3.15
C TYR A 50 28.56 8.27 -2.18
N PHE A 51 28.88 7.68 -1.02
CA PHE A 51 29.93 8.21 -0.13
C PHE A 51 31.29 8.19 -0.80
N PHE A 52 31.67 7.07 -1.43
CA PHE A 52 32.94 6.96 -2.17
C PHE A 52 33.06 8.00 -3.29
N VAL A 53 31.98 8.18 -4.09
CA VAL A 53 31.97 9.15 -5.20
C VAL A 53 32.04 10.60 -4.70
N LYS A 54 31.41 10.89 -3.55
CA LYS A 54 31.49 12.20 -2.91
C LYS A 54 32.92 12.58 -2.53
N GLU A 55 33.71 11.60 -2.09
CA GLU A 55 35.14 11.80 -1.78
C GLU A 55 36.00 11.82 -3.03
N ASN A 56 35.58 11.18 -4.12
CA ASN A 56 36.33 11.01 -5.36
C ASN A 56 35.54 11.51 -6.57
N LEU A 57 35.46 12.83 -6.74
CA LEU A 57 34.63 13.49 -7.77
C LEU A 57 34.93 13.10 -9.21
N ILE A 58 36.11 12.51 -9.48
CA ILE A 58 36.49 12.01 -10.81
C ILE A 58 35.54 10.93 -11.34
N TYR A 59 34.86 10.19 -10.46
CA TYR A 59 33.92 9.14 -10.83
C TYR A 59 32.49 9.66 -11.07
N VAL A 60 32.22 10.96 -10.85
CA VAL A 60 30.86 11.53 -11.05
C VAL A 60 30.33 11.30 -12.46
N PRO A 61 31.11 11.58 -13.55
CA PRO A 61 30.60 11.34 -14.91
C PRO A 61 30.27 9.87 -15.17
N LEU A 62 31.08 8.94 -14.64
CA LEU A 62 30.83 7.50 -14.77
C LEU A 62 29.52 7.08 -14.09
N VAL A 63 29.28 7.56 -12.86
CA VAL A 63 28.06 7.23 -12.14
C VAL A 63 26.83 7.81 -12.83
N LEU A 64 26.89 9.06 -13.33
CA LEU A 64 25.78 9.65 -14.08
C LEU A 64 25.50 8.90 -15.40
N LEU A 65 26.53 8.42 -16.07
CA LEU A 65 26.37 7.56 -17.25
C LEU A 65 25.65 6.24 -16.87
N LEU A 66 26.13 5.55 -15.83
CA LEU A 66 25.52 4.29 -15.35
C LEU A 66 24.07 4.49 -14.93
N LEU A 67 23.74 5.57 -14.22
CA LEU A 67 22.38 5.93 -13.85
C LEU A 67 21.48 6.13 -15.08
N SER A 68 22.01 6.75 -16.15
CA SER A 68 21.27 6.91 -17.41
C SER A 68 20.99 5.56 -18.08
N VAL A 69 21.92 4.62 -18.04
CA VAL A 69 21.73 3.25 -18.54
C VAL A 69 20.68 2.52 -17.71
N PHE A 70 20.76 2.58 -16.38
CA PHE A 70 19.77 1.97 -15.49
C PHE A 70 18.36 2.57 -15.67
N ALA A 71 18.26 3.87 -15.91
CA ALA A 71 17.00 4.54 -16.25
C ALA A 71 16.37 3.96 -17.52
N ILE A 72 17.17 3.74 -18.58
CA ILE A 72 16.71 3.16 -19.84
C ILE A 72 16.28 1.70 -19.63
N ILE A 73 17.05 0.90 -18.91
CA ILE A 73 16.70 -0.50 -18.60
C ILE A 73 15.39 -0.54 -17.80
N SER A 74 15.26 0.27 -16.74
CA SER A 74 14.05 0.36 -15.92
C SER A 74 12.84 0.79 -16.77
N TYR A 75 13.00 1.75 -17.68
CA TYR A 75 11.96 2.15 -18.63
C TYR A 75 11.50 0.97 -19.50
N HIS A 76 12.42 0.18 -20.07
CA HIS A 76 12.05 -0.97 -20.91
C HIS A 76 11.29 -2.03 -20.13
N ILE A 77 11.70 -2.32 -18.89
CA ILE A 77 10.99 -3.25 -18.00
C ILE A 77 9.56 -2.75 -17.72
N VAL A 78 9.41 -1.48 -17.34
CA VAL A 78 8.10 -0.87 -17.05
C VAL A 78 7.21 -0.80 -18.30
N ARG A 79 7.78 -0.64 -19.50
CA ARG A 79 7.03 -0.68 -20.75
C ARG A 79 6.46 -2.06 -21.03
N LEU A 80 7.22 -3.13 -20.75
CA LEU A 80 6.80 -4.52 -20.89
C LEU A 80 5.83 -4.94 -19.78
N CYS A 81 6.10 -4.51 -18.55
CA CYS A 81 5.37 -4.85 -17.33
C CYS A 81 4.72 -3.60 -16.73
N LYS A 82 3.59 -3.16 -17.30
CA LYS A 82 2.94 -1.88 -16.95
C LYS A 82 2.64 -1.69 -15.46
N CYS A 83 2.42 -2.78 -14.71
CA CYS A 83 2.17 -2.71 -13.27
C CYS A 83 3.42 -2.48 -12.43
N ALA A 84 4.64 -2.66 -12.99
CA ALA A 84 5.88 -2.30 -12.31
C ALA A 84 6.09 -0.77 -12.20
N LYS A 85 5.28 0.05 -12.89
CA LYS A 85 5.33 1.51 -12.87
C LYS A 85 4.86 2.07 -11.54
N GLY A 86 5.68 2.94 -10.92
CA GLY A 86 5.30 3.75 -9.77
C GLY A 86 5.30 3.02 -8.43
N GLY A 87 4.60 3.57 -7.47
CA GLY A 87 4.45 3.00 -6.12
C GLY A 87 3.65 1.70 -6.14
N GLY A 88 4.16 0.65 -5.51
CA GLY A 88 3.51 -0.66 -5.50
C GLY A 88 2.13 -0.65 -4.84
N ILE A 89 1.96 0.09 -3.71
CA ILE A 89 0.67 0.18 -3.00
C ILE A 89 -0.44 0.72 -3.90
N PRO A 90 -0.32 1.88 -4.60
CA PRO A 90 -1.38 2.37 -5.47
C PRO A 90 -1.76 1.37 -6.57
N THR A 91 -0.76 0.67 -7.12
CA THR A 91 -0.98 -0.37 -8.13
C THR A 91 -1.74 -1.57 -7.55
N ALA A 92 -1.30 -2.09 -6.42
CA ALA A 92 -1.94 -3.21 -5.73
C ALA A 92 -3.39 -2.86 -5.36
N VAL A 93 -3.63 -1.67 -4.79
CA VAL A 93 -4.97 -1.18 -4.46
C VAL A 93 -5.86 -1.09 -5.70
N GLY A 94 -5.35 -0.57 -6.82
CA GLY A 94 -6.08 -0.53 -8.09
C GLY A 94 -6.45 -1.92 -8.62
N ILE A 95 -5.55 -2.90 -8.48
CA ILE A 95 -5.80 -4.31 -8.83
C ILE A 95 -6.86 -4.90 -7.89
N LEU A 96 -6.71 -4.75 -6.57
CA LEU A 96 -7.63 -5.28 -5.58
C LEU A 96 -9.04 -4.68 -5.70
N ARG A 97 -9.14 -3.42 -6.12
CA ARG A 97 -10.44 -2.78 -6.43
C ARG A 97 -10.97 -3.17 -7.81
N GLY A 98 -10.20 -3.92 -8.62
CA GLY A 98 -10.60 -4.35 -9.98
C GLY A 98 -10.54 -3.24 -11.02
N GLN A 99 -9.80 -2.16 -10.76
CA GLN A 99 -9.63 -1.01 -11.65
C GLN A 99 -8.46 -1.17 -12.62
N ILE A 100 -7.53 -2.10 -12.31
CA ILE A 100 -6.35 -2.40 -13.11
C ILE A 100 -6.33 -3.89 -13.42
N THR A 101 -6.30 -4.23 -14.72
CA THR A 101 -6.10 -5.61 -15.20
C THR A 101 -4.61 -5.87 -15.45
N PHE A 102 -4.14 -7.09 -15.16
CA PHE A 102 -2.72 -7.39 -15.29
C PHE A 102 -2.44 -8.88 -15.52
N LYS A 103 -1.24 -9.18 -16.02
CA LYS A 103 -0.69 -10.54 -16.09
C LYS A 103 0.23 -10.75 -14.89
N TRP A 104 -0.15 -11.63 -13.97
CA TRP A 104 0.50 -11.76 -12.66
C TRP A 104 2.01 -12.08 -12.75
N PHE A 105 2.42 -13.10 -13.53
CA PHE A 105 3.80 -13.57 -13.56
C PHE A 105 4.77 -12.56 -14.19
N PRO A 106 4.54 -12.00 -15.40
CA PRO A 106 5.40 -10.96 -15.94
C PRO A 106 5.51 -9.73 -15.05
N ASN A 107 4.39 -9.33 -14.41
CA ASN A 107 4.41 -8.18 -13.52
C ASN A 107 5.11 -8.47 -12.18
N LEU A 108 5.05 -9.69 -11.66
CA LEU A 108 5.84 -10.12 -10.51
C LEU A 108 7.34 -9.93 -10.77
N ILE A 109 7.84 -10.52 -11.87
CA ILE A 109 9.27 -10.43 -12.23
C ILE A 109 9.67 -9.00 -12.58
N GLY A 110 8.85 -8.30 -13.36
CA GLY A 110 9.11 -6.91 -13.74
C GLY A 110 9.18 -5.96 -12.53
N THR A 111 8.30 -6.15 -11.53
CA THR A 111 8.32 -5.38 -10.29
C THR A 111 9.60 -5.63 -9.50
N ILE A 112 10.01 -6.90 -9.33
CA ILE A 112 11.22 -7.27 -8.58
C ILE A 112 12.47 -6.66 -9.25
N ILE A 113 12.65 -6.87 -10.55
CA ILE A 113 13.86 -6.39 -11.25
C ILE A 113 13.91 -4.86 -11.28
N SER A 114 12.79 -4.19 -11.63
CA SER A 114 12.75 -2.73 -11.68
C SER A 114 12.95 -2.09 -10.30
N ALA A 115 12.45 -2.71 -9.24
CA ALA A 115 12.66 -2.27 -7.87
C ALA A 115 14.15 -2.37 -7.47
N PHE A 116 14.81 -3.48 -7.77
CA PHE A 116 16.25 -3.65 -7.49
C PHE A 116 17.11 -2.61 -8.21
N ILE A 117 16.79 -2.30 -9.48
CA ILE A 117 17.46 -1.22 -10.22
C ILE A 117 17.27 0.12 -9.50
N SER A 118 16.05 0.42 -9.04
CA SER A 118 15.77 1.66 -8.31
C SER A 118 16.54 1.76 -7.00
N TYR A 119 16.63 0.68 -6.21
CA TYR A 119 17.33 0.67 -4.91
C TYR A 119 18.83 0.76 -5.09
N PHE A 120 19.40 0.01 -6.04
CA PHE A 120 20.83 0.09 -6.37
C PHE A 120 21.23 1.45 -6.91
N SER A 121 20.34 2.11 -7.67
CA SER A 121 20.55 3.48 -8.17
C SER A 121 20.38 4.56 -7.11
N GLY A 122 19.99 4.22 -5.87
CA GLY A 122 19.82 5.18 -4.78
C GLY A 122 18.59 6.07 -4.91
N LEU A 123 17.54 5.65 -5.63
CA LEU A 123 16.30 6.45 -5.68
C LEU A 123 15.67 6.57 -4.28
N SER A 124 15.22 7.78 -3.93
CA SER A 124 14.61 8.06 -2.61
C SER A 124 13.21 7.47 -2.45
N LEU A 125 13.11 6.14 -2.55
CA LEU A 125 11.90 5.34 -2.52
C LEU A 125 12.10 4.08 -1.67
N GLY A 126 11.03 3.55 -1.07
CA GLY A 126 11.02 2.38 -0.19
C GLY A 126 10.57 1.09 -0.87
N GLU A 127 10.72 -0.03 -0.15
CA GLU A 127 10.49 -1.40 -0.63
C GLU A 127 9.11 -1.98 -0.28
N GLU A 128 8.40 -1.39 0.70
CA GLU A 128 7.15 -1.95 1.21
C GLU A 128 6.04 -1.97 0.15
N GLY A 129 5.97 -0.92 -0.66
CA GLY A 129 4.99 -0.85 -1.74
C GLY A 129 5.14 -1.98 -2.75
N GLN A 130 6.37 -2.28 -3.13
CA GLN A 130 6.67 -3.38 -4.05
C GLN A 130 6.41 -4.73 -3.41
N SER A 131 6.67 -4.89 -2.12
CA SER A 131 6.35 -6.10 -1.36
C SER A 131 4.85 -6.39 -1.34
N VAL A 132 4.01 -5.36 -1.15
CA VAL A 132 2.55 -5.46 -1.26
C VAL A 132 2.14 -5.92 -2.67
N GLN A 133 2.73 -5.34 -3.70
CA GLN A 133 2.45 -5.69 -5.09
C GLN A 133 2.90 -7.11 -5.43
N ILE A 134 4.07 -7.54 -4.97
CA ILE A 134 4.60 -8.92 -5.10
C ILE A 134 3.59 -9.90 -4.48
N GLY A 135 3.16 -9.65 -3.25
CA GLY A 135 2.15 -10.47 -2.58
C GLY A 135 0.82 -10.51 -3.34
N THR A 136 0.36 -9.38 -3.89
CA THR A 136 -0.83 -9.32 -4.74
C THR A 136 -0.68 -10.18 -6.00
N CYS A 137 0.48 -10.14 -6.67
CA CYS A 137 0.78 -10.97 -7.84
C CYS A 137 0.78 -12.47 -7.50
N ILE A 138 1.35 -12.85 -6.35
CA ILE A 138 1.37 -14.24 -5.86
C ILE A 138 -0.06 -14.71 -5.57
N GLY A 139 -0.87 -13.88 -4.90
CA GLY A 139 -2.28 -14.18 -4.64
C GLY A 139 -3.08 -14.45 -5.91
N GLU A 140 -2.87 -13.66 -6.97
CA GLU A 140 -3.48 -13.86 -8.29
C GLU A 140 -2.98 -15.16 -8.93
N GLY A 141 -1.68 -15.46 -8.84
CA GLY A 141 -1.09 -16.70 -9.37
C GLY A 141 -1.70 -17.95 -8.75
N VAL A 142 -1.76 -18.01 -7.42
CA VAL A 142 -2.36 -19.12 -6.67
C VAL A 142 -3.85 -19.27 -7.02
N SER A 143 -4.57 -18.15 -7.06
CA SER A 143 -6.00 -18.16 -7.38
C SER A 143 -6.29 -18.67 -8.80
N LYS A 144 -5.43 -18.40 -9.79
CA LYS A 144 -5.57 -18.91 -11.16
C LYS A 144 -5.31 -20.40 -11.28
N ILE A 145 -4.36 -20.93 -10.51
CA ILE A 145 -4.03 -22.36 -10.51
C ILE A 145 -5.20 -23.18 -9.94
N THR A 146 -5.93 -22.66 -8.97
CA THR A 146 -7.06 -23.35 -8.33
C THR A 146 -8.34 -23.43 -9.18
N GLY A 147 -8.37 -22.80 -10.36
CA GLY A 147 -9.35 -23.02 -11.41
C GLY A 147 -10.59 -22.12 -11.40
N LYS A 148 -11.37 -22.20 -12.51
CA LYS A 148 -12.50 -21.31 -12.84
C LYS A 148 -13.67 -21.28 -11.83
N LYS A 149 -13.86 -22.34 -11.04
CA LYS A 149 -14.96 -22.44 -10.08
C LYS A 149 -14.87 -21.45 -8.91
N GLN A 150 -13.70 -20.85 -8.68
CA GLN A 150 -13.47 -19.98 -7.52
C GLN A 150 -13.15 -18.52 -7.87
N LYS A 151 -13.59 -18.03 -9.03
CA LYS A 151 -13.35 -16.63 -9.45
C LYS A 151 -13.81 -15.59 -8.42
N ALA A 152 -14.89 -15.84 -7.69
CA ALA A 152 -15.37 -14.96 -6.65
C ALA A 152 -14.35 -14.78 -5.49
N TRP A 153 -13.48 -15.78 -5.25
CA TRP A 153 -12.45 -15.74 -4.22
C TRP A 153 -11.16 -15.02 -4.66
N HIS A 154 -10.97 -14.77 -5.94
CA HIS A 154 -9.75 -14.15 -6.49
C HIS A 154 -9.30 -12.93 -5.69
N ARG A 155 -10.22 -11.98 -5.50
CA ARG A 155 -9.88 -10.70 -4.84
C ARG A 155 -9.59 -10.87 -3.35
N TYR A 156 -10.24 -11.83 -2.67
CA TYR A 156 -9.94 -12.13 -1.27
C TYR A 156 -8.55 -12.74 -1.14
N VAL A 157 -8.20 -13.70 -1.99
CA VAL A 157 -6.89 -14.37 -1.98
C VAL A 157 -5.77 -13.39 -2.34
N MET A 158 -5.97 -12.51 -3.33
CA MET A 158 -5.05 -11.43 -3.65
C MET A 158 -4.88 -10.45 -2.47
N THR A 159 -5.96 -10.15 -1.73
CA THR A 159 -5.90 -9.31 -0.54
C THR A 159 -5.06 -9.94 0.55
N GLY A 160 -5.20 -11.24 0.78
CA GLY A 160 -4.32 -12.00 1.67
C GLY A 160 -2.85 -11.87 1.27
N GLY A 161 -2.55 -11.99 -0.03
CA GLY A 161 -1.20 -11.80 -0.56
C GLY A 161 -0.66 -10.38 -0.32
N ALA A 162 -1.47 -9.35 -0.57
CA ALA A 162 -1.10 -7.95 -0.32
C ALA A 162 -0.78 -7.70 1.16
N ALA A 163 -1.66 -8.17 2.07
CA ALA A 163 -1.45 -8.09 3.51
C ALA A 163 -0.19 -8.82 3.97
N SER A 164 0.08 -10.02 3.41
CA SER A 164 1.29 -10.80 3.66
C SER A 164 2.55 -10.08 3.21
N GLY A 165 2.51 -9.48 2.01
CA GLY A 165 3.63 -8.68 1.49
C GLY A 165 3.96 -7.50 2.40
N PHE A 166 2.94 -6.78 2.88
CA PHE A 166 3.11 -5.69 3.83
C PHE A 166 3.69 -6.19 5.16
N ALA A 167 3.09 -7.24 5.74
CA ALA A 167 3.47 -7.79 7.05
C ALA A 167 4.94 -8.23 7.10
N VAL A 168 5.41 -8.93 6.06
CA VAL A 168 6.81 -9.39 5.96
C VAL A 168 7.76 -8.24 5.70
N ALA A 169 7.40 -7.30 4.83
CA ALA A 169 8.23 -6.14 4.52
C ALA A 169 8.45 -5.24 5.74
N THR A 170 7.40 -5.01 6.51
CA THR A 170 7.45 -4.11 7.68
C THR A 170 7.85 -4.83 8.98
N GLY A 171 7.67 -6.14 9.07
CA GLY A 171 7.84 -6.89 10.32
C GLY A 171 6.65 -6.76 11.28
N ALA A 172 5.51 -6.22 10.81
CA ALA A 172 4.32 -5.89 11.59
C ALA A 172 3.09 -6.68 11.09
N PRO A 173 2.85 -7.90 11.61
CA PRO A 173 1.81 -8.80 11.10
C PRO A 173 0.39 -8.26 11.32
N VAL A 174 0.04 -7.78 12.50
CA VAL A 174 -1.33 -7.27 12.76
C VAL A 174 -1.59 -6.01 11.94
N SER A 175 -0.59 -5.13 11.82
CA SER A 175 -0.66 -3.95 10.94
C SER A 175 -0.91 -4.34 9.48
N GLY A 176 -0.37 -5.47 9.01
CA GLY A 176 -0.64 -6.01 7.67
C GLY A 176 -2.11 -6.35 7.44
N VAL A 177 -2.79 -6.89 8.45
CA VAL A 177 -4.24 -7.15 8.40
C VAL A 177 -5.01 -5.83 8.32
N PHE A 178 -4.70 -4.86 9.19
CA PHE A 178 -5.38 -3.56 9.19
C PHE A 178 -5.09 -2.74 7.93
N PHE A 179 -3.89 -2.83 7.35
CA PHE A 179 -3.57 -2.24 6.05
C PHE A 179 -4.52 -2.71 4.95
N ALA A 180 -4.84 -3.99 4.90
CA ALA A 180 -5.78 -4.52 3.92
C ALA A 180 -7.21 -3.98 4.12
N LEU A 181 -7.61 -3.74 5.36
CA LEU A 181 -8.94 -3.20 5.69
C LEU A 181 -9.04 -1.69 5.41
N GLU A 182 -8.06 -0.91 5.84
CA GLU A 182 -8.08 0.56 5.75
C GLU A 182 -7.65 1.07 4.37
N GLU A 183 -6.52 0.58 3.84
CA GLU A 183 -5.96 1.13 2.61
C GLU A 183 -6.54 0.44 1.36
N ALA A 184 -6.54 -0.89 1.33
CA ALA A 184 -6.93 -1.59 0.13
C ALA A 184 -8.44 -1.49 -0.14
N HIS A 185 -9.27 -1.77 0.88
CA HIS A 185 -10.71 -1.90 0.68
C HIS A 185 -11.54 -0.81 1.34
N LYS A 186 -10.99 -0.07 2.30
CA LYS A 186 -11.68 0.99 3.09
C LYS A 186 -12.98 0.49 3.73
N ARG A 187 -12.98 -0.78 4.17
CA ARG A 187 -14.12 -1.42 4.85
C ARG A 187 -13.69 -2.60 5.72
N LEU A 188 -14.43 -2.82 6.79
CA LEU A 188 -14.31 -3.98 7.66
C LEU A 188 -15.25 -5.07 7.16
N SER A 189 -14.72 -6.25 6.83
CA SER A 189 -15.49 -7.44 6.46
C SER A 189 -14.91 -8.65 7.18
N PRO A 190 -15.73 -9.51 7.82
CA PRO A 190 -15.26 -10.73 8.47
C PRO A 190 -14.49 -11.66 7.54
N MET A 191 -14.89 -11.73 6.26
CA MET A 191 -14.20 -12.56 5.26
C MET A 191 -12.80 -12.03 4.93
N ILE A 192 -12.65 -10.70 4.80
CA ILE A 192 -11.33 -10.09 4.58
C ILE A 192 -10.44 -10.38 5.78
N ILE A 193 -10.97 -10.22 7.00
CA ILE A 193 -10.23 -10.47 8.24
C ILE A 193 -9.74 -11.92 8.28
N MET A 194 -10.60 -12.90 8.04
CA MET A 194 -10.21 -14.32 8.07
C MET A 194 -9.13 -14.66 7.04
N VAL A 195 -9.29 -14.19 5.80
CA VAL A 195 -8.33 -14.43 4.72
C VAL A 195 -6.98 -13.78 5.02
N THR A 196 -7.00 -12.53 5.48
CA THR A 196 -5.76 -11.78 5.76
C THR A 196 -5.05 -12.30 7.01
N LEU A 197 -5.79 -12.66 8.08
CA LEU A 197 -5.20 -13.29 9.27
C LEU A 197 -4.50 -14.60 8.93
N SER A 198 -5.15 -15.48 8.16
CA SER A 198 -4.53 -16.75 7.73
C SER A 198 -3.27 -16.49 6.90
N SER A 199 -3.39 -15.66 5.86
CA SER A 199 -2.28 -15.39 4.95
C SER A 199 -1.11 -14.70 5.65
N VAL A 200 -1.37 -13.72 6.51
CA VAL A 200 -0.36 -13.01 7.29
C VAL A 200 0.32 -13.92 8.31
N PHE A 201 -0.45 -14.77 9.01
CA PHE A 201 0.12 -15.72 9.96
C PHE A 201 1.15 -16.63 9.28
N PHE A 202 0.75 -17.28 8.19
CA PHE A 202 1.66 -18.19 7.47
C PHE A 202 2.84 -17.46 6.83
N SER A 203 2.65 -16.24 6.32
CA SER A 203 3.75 -15.47 5.71
C SER A 203 4.77 -15.00 6.74
N TYR A 204 4.30 -14.50 7.88
CA TYR A 204 5.19 -14.06 8.95
C TYR A 204 5.93 -15.22 9.60
N PHE A 205 5.23 -16.35 9.84
CA PHE A 205 5.85 -17.59 10.30
C PHE A 205 6.95 -18.05 9.35
N THR A 206 6.66 -18.12 8.04
CA THR A 206 7.62 -18.51 7.00
C THR A 206 8.81 -17.56 6.95
N SER A 207 8.58 -16.25 7.06
CA SER A 207 9.65 -15.24 7.12
C SER A 207 10.56 -15.45 8.34
N LYS A 208 10.00 -15.73 9.53
CA LYS A 208 10.77 -16.05 10.73
C LYS A 208 11.54 -17.36 10.59
N LEU A 209 10.94 -18.36 9.95
CA LEU A 209 11.61 -19.63 9.65
C LEU A 209 12.82 -19.42 8.73
N TRP A 210 12.68 -18.63 7.65
CA TRP A 210 13.81 -18.29 6.79
C TRP A 210 14.89 -17.49 7.52
N SER A 211 14.50 -16.53 8.37
CA SER A 211 15.44 -15.79 9.20
C SER A 211 16.24 -16.72 10.13
N PHE A 212 15.58 -17.72 10.73
CA PHE A 212 16.24 -18.73 11.56
C PHE A 212 17.19 -19.61 10.74
N ILE A 213 16.78 -20.09 9.57
CA ILE A 213 17.59 -20.99 8.71
C ILE A 213 18.81 -20.25 8.14
N THR A 214 18.64 -19.01 7.69
CA THR A 214 19.70 -18.25 6.99
C THR A 214 20.59 -17.47 7.95
N GLY A 215 20.16 -17.28 9.20
CA GLY A 215 20.82 -16.37 10.16
C GLY A 215 20.69 -14.88 9.77
N ILE A 216 19.95 -14.55 8.70
CA ILE A 216 19.77 -13.18 8.22
C ILE A 216 18.50 -12.62 8.83
N SER A 217 18.61 -11.51 9.55
CA SER A 217 17.46 -10.73 9.99
C SER A 217 17.37 -9.47 9.14
N PRO A 218 16.29 -9.29 8.34
CA PRO A 218 16.12 -8.05 7.60
C PRO A 218 16.14 -6.86 8.55
N SER A 219 16.83 -5.78 8.15
CA SER A 219 16.98 -4.58 8.97
C SER A 219 15.62 -4.01 9.36
N ASN A 220 15.50 -3.62 10.64
CA ASN A 220 14.33 -2.99 11.22
C ASN A 220 14.69 -1.58 11.73
N ILE A 221 13.68 -0.76 11.98
CA ILE A 221 13.84 0.51 12.68
C ILE A 221 14.27 0.22 14.14
N LEU A 222 15.35 0.85 14.57
CA LEU A 222 15.93 0.64 15.91
C LEU A 222 15.27 1.55 16.97
N LEU A 223 13.98 1.76 16.88
CA LEU A 223 13.22 2.57 17.82
C LEU A 223 12.53 1.66 18.84
N ASP A 224 12.88 1.81 20.10
CA ASP A 224 12.23 1.12 21.23
C ASP A 224 11.83 2.16 22.28
N THR A 225 10.56 2.21 22.62
CA THR A 225 9.97 3.11 23.61
C THR A 225 9.32 2.36 24.77
N SER A 226 9.54 1.04 24.87
CA SER A 226 8.89 0.17 25.87
C SER A 226 9.20 0.58 27.32
N ASN A 227 10.40 1.09 27.57
CA ASN A 227 10.90 1.47 28.90
C ASN A 227 10.71 2.96 29.24
N ILE A 228 10.13 3.75 28.34
CA ILE A 228 9.97 5.19 28.52
C ILE A 228 8.46 5.50 28.55
N THR A 229 8.00 6.22 29.56
CA THR A 229 6.59 6.62 29.67
C THR A 229 6.48 8.13 29.82
N LEU A 230 5.71 8.77 28.95
CA LEU A 230 5.45 10.21 29.05
C LEU A 230 4.46 10.47 30.19
N PRO A 231 4.75 11.41 31.12
CA PRO A 231 3.81 11.76 32.17
C PRO A 231 2.55 12.44 31.61
N LEU A 232 1.39 12.19 32.21
CA LEU A 232 0.12 12.79 31.80
C LEU A 232 0.13 14.34 31.83
N LYS A 233 0.89 14.94 32.74
CA LYS A 233 1.06 16.40 32.80
C LYS A 233 1.64 16.99 31.52
N ASP A 234 2.38 16.20 30.75
CA ASP A 234 3.06 16.64 29.52
C ASP A 234 2.25 16.35 28.24
N ILE A 235 0.96 16.00 28.39
CA ILE A 235 0.02 15.75 27.26
C ILE A 235 -0.06 16.92 26.28
N TRP A 236 0.17 18.15 26.75
CA TRP A 236 0.16 19.36 25.93
C TRP A 236 1.18 19.31 24.78
N ILE A 237 2.31 18.62 24.98
CA ILE A 237 3.33 18.42 23.93
C ILE A 237 2.76 17.63 22.77
N VAL A 238 1.99 16.57 23.09
CA VAL A 238 1.35 15.73 22.06
C VAL A 238 0.31 16.51 21.28
N LEU A 239 -0.41 17.44 21.93
CA LEU A 239 -1.35 18.35 21.25
C LEU A 239 -0.60 19.20 20.20
N ILE A 240 0.52 19.81 20.60
CA ILE A 240 1.35 20.61 19.69
C ILE A 240 1.91 19.76 18.56
N ILE A 241 2.46 18.58 18.86
CA ILE A 241 2.97 17.66 17.84
C ILE A 241 1.88 17.29 16.84
N GLY A 242 0.70 16.85 17.31
CA GLY A 242 -0.40 16.45 16.44
C GLY A 242 -0.84 17.58 15.50
N ILE A 243 -0.92 18.82 16.02
CA ILE A 243 -1.28 20.00 15.23
C ILE A 243 -0.21 20.31 14.17
N ILE A 244 1.05 20.39 14.55
CA ILE A 244 2.16 20.71 13.62
C ILE A 244 2.27 19.64 12.54
N VAL A 245 2.23 18.37 12.93
CA VAL A 245 2.30 17.22 11.99
C VAL A 245 1.12 17.24 11.01
N GLY A 246 -0.10 17.53 11.51
CA GLY A 246 -1.29 17.64 10.66
C GLY A 246 -1.16 18.74 9.59
N PHE A 247 -0.74 19.94 9.97
CA PHE A 247 -0.50 21.03 9.02
C PHE A 247 0.64 20.74 8.06
N PHE A 248 1.73 20.13 8.53
CA PHE A 248 2.83 19.71 7.67
C PHE A 248 2.36 18.68 6.64
N ALA A 249 1.58 17.68 7.04
CA ALA A 249 0.99 16.69 6.15
C ALA A 249 0.07 17.34 5.10
N CYS A 250 -0.75 18.32 5.48
CA CYS A 250 -1.56 19.10 4.55
C CYS A 250 -0.70 19.82 3.52
N GLY A 251 0.38 20.47 3.96
CA GLY A 251 1.34 21.16 3.09
C GLY A 251 1.97 20.21 2.07
N VAL A 252 2.49 19.07 2.54
CA VAL A 252 3.10 18.04 1.69
C VAL A 252 2.10 17.49 0.67
N THR A 253 0.87 17.18 1.09
CA THR A 253 -0.18 16.69 0.18
C THR A 253 -0.54 17.73 -0.88
N LYS A 254 -0.59 19.04 -0.49
CA LYS A 254 -0.83 20.14 -1.43
C LYS A 254 0.30 20.27 -2.44
N VAL A 255 1.56 20.22 -1.99
CA VAL A 255 2.73 20.23 -2.88
C VAL A 255 2.69 19.04 -3.83
N PHE A 256 2.35 17.84 -3.34
CA PHE A 256 2.22 16.66 -4.18
C PHE A 256 1.14 16.83 -5.27
N LYS A 257 -0.04 17.35 -4.92
CA LYS A 257 -1.11 17.65 -5.89
C LYS A 257 -0.67 18.67 -6.94
N LEU A 258 0.05 19.72 -6.54
CA LEU A 258 0.58 20.74 -7.47
C LEU A 258 1.63 20.11 -8.42
N MET A 259 2.58 19.35 -7.89
CA MET A 259 3.57 18.65 -8.70
C MET A 259 2.91 17.67 -9.68
N ASN A 260 1.92 16.92 -9.22
CA ASN A 260 1.16 15.97 -10.03
C ASN A 260 0.41 16.69 -11.17
N HIS A 261 -0.28 17.78 -10.87
CA HIS A 261 -0.98 18.60 -11.87
C HIS A 261 -0.01 19.16 -12.92
N TYR A 262 1.08 19.77 -12.46
CA TYR A 262 2.11 20.32 -13.35
C TYR A 262 2.74 19.23 -14.23
N TRP A 263 3.01 18.05 -13.66
CA TRP A 263 3.60 16.92 -14.37
C TRP A 263 2.64 16.32 -15.40
N SER A 264 1.34 16.28 -15.10
CA SER A 264 0.32 15.75 -16.00
C SER A 264 -0.06 16.72 -17.12
N GLU A 265 0.05 18.03 -16.95
CA GLU A 265 -0.31 19.03 -17.96
C GLU A 265 0.86 19.50 -18.81
N LYS A 266 1.95 19.94 -18.19
CA LYS A 266 3.09 20.51 -18.92
C LYS A 266 4.06 19.44 -19.45
N PHE A 267 4.29 18.38 -18.67
CA PHE A 267 5.14 17.27 -19.07
C PHE A 267 4.39 16.09 -19.69
N TYR A 268 3.12 16.27 -20.05
CA TYR A 268 2.34 15.22 -20.72
C TYR A 268 2.99 14.73 -22.03
N LYS A 269 3.51 15.65 -22.86
CA LYS A 269 4.19 15.33 -24.13
C LYS A 269 5.58 14.73 -23.94
N CYS A 270 6.17 14.82 -22.74
CA CYS A 270 7.49 14.29 -22.47
C CYS A 270 7.44 12.74 -22.44
N PRO A 271 8.25 12.07 -23.30
CA PRO A 271 8.30 10.61 -23.33
C PRO A 271 8.69 10.01 -21.98
N LEU A 272 8.14 8.83 -21.66
CA LEU A 272 8.37 8.19 -20.36
C LEU A 272 9.86 7.90 -20.11
N TYR A 273 10.63 7.53 -21.13
CA TYR A 273 12.08 7.29 -20.97
C TYR A 273 12.84 8.54 -20.54
N VAL A 274 12.46 9.73 -21.03
CA VAL A 274 13.07 10.99 -20.61
C VAL A 274 12.77 11.28 -19.15
N LYS A 275 11.52 11.03 -18.71
CA LYS A 275 11.14 11.16 -17.30
C LYS A 275 11.97 10.28 -16.37
N PHE A 276 12.27 9.05 -16.81
CA PHE A 276 13.11 8.13 -16.06
C PHE A 276 14.56 8.62 -15.99
N ILE A 277 15.14 9.04 -17.12
CA ILE A 277 16.50 9.59 -17.14
C ILE A 277 16.62 10.79 -16.20
N ILE A 278 15.69 11.75 -16.28
CA ILE A 278 15.66 12.92 -15.40
C ILE A 278 15.56 12.51 -13.93
N ALA A 279 14.71 11.53 -13.60
CA ALA A 279 14.52 11.03 -12.23
C ALA A 279 15.81 10.42 -11.66
N PHE A 280 16.48 9.57 -12.44
CA PHE A 280 17.73 8.92 -12.01
C PHE A 280 18.87 9.92 -11.88
N LEU A 281 19.02 10.85 -12.84
CA LEU A 281 20.06 11.87 -12.80
C LEU A 281 19.87 12.86 -11.64
N ILE A 282 18.65 13.38 -11.42
CA ILE A 282 18.39 14.27 -10.30
C ILE A 282 18.63 13.57 -8.98
N SER A 283 18.16 12.31 -8.82
CA SER A 283 18.43 11.53 -7.62
C SER A 283 19.93 11.30 -7.43
N GLY A 284 20.65 10.99 -8.51
CA GLY A 284 22.08 10.80 -8.50
C GLY A 284 22.87 12.06 -8.08
N ILE A 285 22.56 13.21 -8.68
CA ILE A 285 23.22 14.48 -8.36
C ILE A 285 22.99 14.86 -6.89
N ILE A 286 21.71 14.80 -6.43
CA ILE A 286 21.37 15.09 -5.04
C ILE A 286 22.04 14.09 -4.10
N GLY A 287 22.09 12.79 -4.47
CA GLY A 287 22.75 11.74 -3.70
C GLY A 287 24.25 11.94 -3.54
N ILE A 288 24.95 12.40 -4.58
CA ILE A 288 26.38 12.72 -4.50
C ILE A 288 26.62 13.90 -3.53
N ILE A 289 25.76 14.92 -3.57
CA ILE A 289 25.90 16.09 -2.69
C ILE A 289 25.53 15.72 -1.24
N ILE A 290 24.40 15.03 -1.07
CA ILE A 290 23.81 14.69 0.23
C ILE A 290 23.49 13.18 0.26
N PRO A 291 24.46 12.28 0.52
CA PRO A 291 24.26 10.83 0.46
C PRO A 291 23.08 10.31 1.30
N TYR A 292 22.82 10.88 2.47
CA TYR A 292 21.68 10.49 3.30
C TYR A 292 20.30 10.83 2.70
N SER A 293 20.23 11.55 1.58
CA SER A 293 18.96 11.83 0.88
C SER A 293 18.48 10.66 0.00
N ILE A 294 19.34 9.71 -0.35
CA ILE A 294 19.02 8.57 -1.20
C ILE A 294 18.31 7.42 -0.44
N GLY A 295 17.85 6.42 -1.20
CA GLY A 295 17.17 5.24 -0.67
C GLY A 295 15.87 5.55 0.08
N GLY A 296 15.23 4.56 0.67
CA GLY A 296 13.99 4.74 1.44
C GLY A 296 14.15 5.62 2.69
N GLY A 297 15.34 5.65 3.27
CA GLY A 297 15.64 6.45 4.47
C GLY A 297 15.79 5.64 5.75
N MET A 298 15.85 4.31 5.69
CA MET A 298 15.99 3.45 6.88
C MET A 298 17.24 3.80 7.69
N GLN A 299 18.38 3.99 7.02
CA GLN A 299 19.63 4.38 7.71
C GLN A 299 19.50 5.76 8.34
N LEU A 300 18.88 6.71 7.66
CA LEU A 300 18.67 8.07 8.18
C LEU A 300 17.72 8.06 9.40
N ILE A 301 16.67 7.23 9.39
CA ILE A 301 15.79 7.02 10.55
C ILE A 301 16.64 6.57 11.73
N ASN A 302 17.46 5.52 11.57
CA ASN A 302 18.26 4.96 12.65
C ASN A 302 19.32 5.95 13.18
N LEU A 303 19.97 6.72 12.31
CA LEU A 303 20.90 7.79 12.73
C LEU A 303 20.20 8.91 13.49
N THR A 304 18.98 9.26 13.09
CA THR A 304 18.17 10.29 13.74
C THR A 304 17.73 9.82 15.13
N ILE A 305 17.28 8.57 15.27
CA ILE A 305 16.92 7.95 16.55
C ILE A 305 18.12 7.96 17.51
N GLN A 306 19.33 7.70 17.01
CA GLN A 306 20.58 7.73 17.79
C GLN A 306 21.10 9.16 18.06
N ARG A 307 20.37 10.20 17.64
CA ARG A 307 20.77 11.62 17.78
C ARG A 307 22.13 11.95 17.13
N LYS A 308 22.49 11.22 16.08
CA LYS A 308 23.75 11.44 15.34
C LYS A 308 23.65 12.49 14.23
N VAL A 309 22.47 13.08 14.00
CA VAL A 309 22.21 14.09 12.98
C VAL A 309 22.08 15.46 13.63
N ILE A 310 22.87 16.43 13.17
CA ILE A 310 22.88 17.81 13.69
C ILE A 310 21.57 18.51 13.28
N PHE A 311 21.07 19.42 14.13
CA PHE A 311 19.79 20.11 13.94
C PHE A 311 19.64 20.79 12.57
N THR A 312 20.65 21.50 12.08
CA THR A 312 20.62 22.14 10.75
C THR A 312 20.51 21.13 9.60
N SER A 313 21.18 19.97 9.78
CA SER A 313 21.09 18.87 8.82
C SER A 313 19.71 18.19 8.85
N LEU A 314 19.03 18.12 10.00
CA LEU A 314 17.64 17.61 10.09
C LEU A 314 16.68 18.44 9.22
N LEU A 315 16.77 19.77 9.30
CA LEU A 315 15.94 20.69 8.48
C LEU A 315 16.22 20.53 6.98
N LEU A 316 17.49 20.50 6.60
CA LEU A 316 17.89 20.32 5.20
C LEU A 316 17.42 18.96 4.65
N LEU A 317 17.65 17.89 5.41
CA LEU A 317 17.28 16.53 5.01
C LEU A 317 15.76 16.36 4.95
N LEU A 318 14.99 16.94 5.87
CA LEU A 318 13.52 16.93 5.81
C LEU A 318 13.02 17.56 4.51
N PHE A 319 13.56 18.73 4.14
CA PHE A 319 13.18 19.42 2.92
C PHE A 319 13.58 18.66 1.66
N VAL A 320 14.84 18.27 1.54
CA VAL A 320 15.38 17.55 0.36
C VAL A 320 14.71 16.19 0.20
N LYS A 321 14.61 15.40 1.28
CA LYS A 321 13.99 14.06 1.26
C LYS A 321 12.52 14.12 0.86
N THR A 322 11.78 15.11 1.37
CA THR A 322 10.37 15.29 1.03
C THR A 322 10.20 15.63 -0.45
N LEU A 323 10.88 16.65 -0.94
CA LEU A 323 10.75 17.06 -2.34
C LEU A 323 11.22 15.99 -3.31
N LEU A 324 12.34 15.31 -3.02
CA LEU A 324 12.88 14.26 -3.88
C LEU A 324 11.93 13.05 -3.95
N ALA A 325 11.39 12.59 -2.82
CA ALA A 325 10.44 11.48 -2.80
C ALA A 325 9.14 11.81 -3.57
N LEU A 326 8.57 13.00 -3.37
CA LEU A 326 7.38 13.47 -4.09
C LEU A 326 7.64 13.58 -5.60
N PHE A 327 8.81 14.10 -5.98
CA PHE A 327 9.22 14.21 -7.37
C PHE A 327 9.33 12.83 -8.02
N LEU A 328 10.07 11.90 -7.42
CA LEU A 328 10.28 10.56 -7.94
C LEU A 328 8.96 9.79 -8.09
N ASN A 329 8.06 9.88 -7.12
CA ASN A 329 6.75 9.22 -7.20
C ASN A 329 5.92 9.70 -8.41
N ASN A 330 6.03 10.98 -8.79
CA ASN A 330 5.34 11.55 -9.95
C ASN A 330 5.95 11.15 -11.29
N THR A 331 7.22 10.73 -11.34
CA THR A 331 7.88 10.31 -12.60
C THR A 331 7.43 8.94 -13.07
N GLY A 332 6.93 8.10 -12.16
CA GLY A 332 6.51 6.73 -12.43
C GLY A 332 7.64 5.70 -12.33
N VAL A 333 8.81 6.05 -11.80
CA VAL A 333 9.86 5.09 -11.43
C VAL A 333 9.37 4.14 -10.34
N THR A 334 9.91 2.94 -10.31
CA THR A 334 9.47 1.89 -9.38
C THR A 334 10.00 2.14 -7.97
N GLY A 335 9.11 2.19 -6.98
CA GLY A 335 9.47 2.35 -5.56
C GLY A 335 8.33 2.94 -4.72
N GLY A 336 8.25 2.54 -3.45
CA GLY A 336 7.18 2.89 -2.52
C GLY A 336 7.42 4.19 -1.75
N MET A 337 6.34 4.78 -1.22
CA MET A 337 6.39 6.00 -0.40
C MET A 337 6.28 5.72 1.11
N PHE A 338 6.19 4.46 1.54
CA PHE A 338 5.92 4.13 2.95
C PHE A 338 7.10 4.50 3.87
N ILE A 339 8.30 3.92 3.65
CA ILE A 339 9.51 4.29 4.42
C ILE A 339 9.90 5.76 4.24
N PRO A 340 9.88 6.37 3.04
CA PRO A 340 10.09 7.81 2.93
C PRO A 340 9.15 8.64 3.81
N THR A 341 7.87 8.24 3.93
CA THR A 341 6.93 8.91 4.84
C THR A 341 7.34 8.74 6.31
N LEU A 342 7.72 7.53 6.73
CA LEU A 342 8.24 7.31 8.09
C LEU A 342 9.49 8.15 8.36
N CYS A 343 10.42 8.22 7.40
CA CYS A 343 11.63 9.02 7.50
C CYS A 343 11.32 10.52 7.67
N GLN A 344 10.39 11.05 6.90
CA GLN A 344 9.95 12.45 7.01
C GLN A 344 9.35 12.74 8.39
N GLY A 345 8.47 11.84 8.88
CA GLY A 345 7.89 11.94 10.21
C GLY A 345 8.93 11.85 11.34
N THR A 346 9.96 11.01 11.17
CA THR A 346 11.09 10.90 12.10
C THR A 346 11.90 12.18 12.15
N LEU A 347 12.26 12.74 10.99
CA LEU A 347 13.00 14.01 10.91
C LEU A 347 12.23 15.17 11.52
N LEU A 348 10.93 15.27 11.23
CA LEU A 348 10.05 16.29 11.82
C LEU A 348 9.97 16.13 13.34
N GLY A 349 9.80 14.89 13.82
CA GLY A 349 9.77 14.57 15.25
C GLY A 349 11.08 14.91 15.95
N ALA A 350 12.22 14.63 15.33
CA ALA A 350 13.53 14.98 15.86
C ALA A 350 13.73 16.51 15.97
N ILE A 351 13.28 17.26 14.95
CA ILE A 351 13.29 18.75 14.98
C ILE A 351 12.46 19.26 16.16
N LEU A 352 11.24 18.75 16.32
CA LEU A 352 10.36 19.14 17.41
C LEU A 352 10.95 18.76 18.77
N ALA A 353 11.50 17.57 18.92
CA ALA A 353 12.15 17.10 20.15
C ALA A 353 13.33 18.00 20.54
N GLU A 354 14.21 18.34 19.59
CA GLU A 354 15.34 19.24 19.86
C GLU A 354 14.88 20.66 20.24
N ILE A 355 13.78 21.15 19.66
CA ILE A 355 13.17 22.42 20.04
C ILE A 355 12.66 22.35 21.49
N PHE A 356 11.87 21.32 21.85
CA PHE A 356 11.35 21.17 23.21
C PHE A 356 12.47 21.03 24.25
N ILE A 357 13.54 20.28 23.91
CA ILE A 357 14.70 20.13 24.81
C ILE A 357 15.39 21.47 25.04
N LYS A 358 15.52 22.33 24.02
CA LYS A 358 16.06 23.69 24.17
C LYS A 358 15.21 24.57 25.06
N PHE A 359 13.90 24.34 25.13
CA PHE A 359 12.97 25.01 26.05
C PHE A 359 12.91 24.36 27.44
N GLY A 360 13.82 23.44 27.78
CA GLY A 360 13.93 22.85 29.11
C GLY A 360 13.17 21.53 29.29
N PHE A 361 12.65 20.93 28.23
CA PHE A 361 12.03 19.62 28.32
C PHE A 361 13.10 18.50 28.44
N SER A 362 12.78 17.43 29.18
CA SER A 362 13.75 16.34 29.39
C SER A 362 14.14 15.63 28.09
N SER A 363 15.45 15.44 27.90
CA SER A 363 15.99 14.72 26.74
C SER A 363 15.63 13.22 26.74
N GLU A 364 15.17 12.68 27.86
CA GLU A 364 14.70 11.30 28.01
C GLU A 364 13.50 11.00 27.09
N TYR A 365 12.64 12.00 26.85
CA TYR A 365 11.44 11.83 26.03
C TYR A 365 11.66 12.05 24.53
N TYR A 366 12.91 12.24 24.09
CA TYR A 366 13.26 12.44 22.69
C TYR A 366 12.66 11.35 21.79
N LEU A 367 12.84 10.07 22.15
CA LEU A 367 12.36 8.93 21.34
C LEU A 367 10.84 8.89 21.26
N ILE A 368 10.12 9.22 22.33
CA ILE A 368 8.65 9.25 22.34
C ILE A 368 8.13 10.35 21.40
N ILE A 369 8.72 11.54 21.44
CA ILE A 369 8.33 12.67 20.57
C ILE A 369 8.55 12.29 19.10
N VAL A 370 9.70 11.69 18.80
CA VAL A 370 10.03 11.19 17.45
C VAL A 370 9.01 10.15 16.99
N MET A 371 8.69 9.18 17.84
CA MET A 371 7.73 8.13 17.54
C MET A 371 6.32 8.69 17.29
N ILE A 372 5.81 9.53 18.19
CA ILE A 372 4.47 10.12 18.05
C ILE A 372 4.38 10.92 16.73
N SER A 373 5.40 11.73 16.44
CA SER A 373 5.45 12.50 15.19
C SER A 373 5.48 11.61 13.96
N MET A 374 6.33 10.57 13.94
CA MET A 374 6.48 9.62 12.85
C MET A 374 5.16 8.90 12.55
N ILE A 375 4.49 8.40 13.58
CA ILE A 375 3.23 7.65 13.45
C ILE A 375 2.06 8.56 13.07
N SER A 376 1.97 9.74 13.67
CA SER A 376 0.95 10.74 13.34
C SER A 376 1.07 11.21 11.88
N TYR A 377 2.32 11.37 11.39
CA TYR A 377 2.55 11.76 10.00
C TYR A 377 2.21 10.63 9.03
N LEU A 378 2.59 9.39 9.34
CA LEU A 378 2.20 8.21 8.55
C LEU A 378 0.68 8.10 8.44
N ALA A 379 -0.02 8.17 9.59
CA ALA A 379 -1.47 8.09 9.65
C ALA A 379 -2.15 9.14 8.76
N SER A 380 -1.64 10.37 8.78
CA SER A 380 -2.19 11.51 8.05
C SER A 380 -1.93 11.43 6.55
N ILE A 381 -0.69 11.15 6.13
CA ILE A 381 -0.30 11.11 4.71
C ILE A 381 -0.89 9.93 3.97
N GLN A 382 -0.89 8.74 4.59
CA GLN A 382 -1.43 7.52 3.99
C GLN A 382 -2.92 7.33 4.28
N ARG A 383 -3.46 8.07 5.25
CA ARG A 383 -4.86 7.96 5.72
C ARG A 383 -5.22 6.59 6.29
N VAL A 384 -4.31 6.04 7.09
CA VAL A 384 -4.42 4.72 7.73
C VAL A 384 -4.21 4.81 9.25
N PRO A 385 -5.10 5.50 9.99
CA PRO A 385 -4.88 5.76 11.41
C PRO A 385 -4.80 4.47 12.26
N MET A 386 -5.67 3.48 12.05
CA MET A 386 -5.64 2.23 12.82
C MET A 386 -4.38 1.42 12.52
N THR A 387 -4.04 1.29 11.24
CA THR A 387 -2.79 0.62 10.82
C THR A 387 -1.57 1.28 11.47
N ALA A 388 -1.51 2.61 11.49
CA ALA A 388 -0.38 3.35 12.05
C ALA A 388 -0.27 3.18 13.58
N ILE A 389 -1.38 3.24 14.32
CA ILE A 389 -1.39 3.02 15.77
C ILE A 389 -0.90 1.60 16.10
N ILE A 390 -1.43 0.58 15.43
CA ILE A 390 -1.04 -0.81 15.66
C ILE A 390 0.43 -1.03 15.26
N PHE A 391 0.88 -0.42 14.17
CA PHE A 391 2.27 -0.44 13.72
C PHE A 391 3.23 0.07 14.80
N SER A 392 2.87 1.14 15.51
CA SER A 392 3.68 1.66 16.61
C SER A 392 3.78 0.68 17.79
N MET A 393 2.70 -0.05 18.07
CA MET A 393 2.69 -1.06 19.14
C MET A 393 3.57 -2.27 18.79
N GLU A 394 3.49 -2.74 17.55
CA GLU A 394 4.21 -3.94 17.10
C GLU A 394 5.72 -3.72 16.96
N LEU A 395 6.15 -2.55 16.50
CA LEU A 395 7.55 -2.30 16.19
C LEU A 395 8.30 -1.50 17.25
N PHE A 396 7.62 -0.63 17.97
CA PHE A 396 8.28 0.35 18.85
C PHE A 396 7.95 0.16 20.33
N GLY A 397 7.21 -0.89 20.67
CA GLY A 397 6.82 -1.18 22.07
C GLY A 397 5.99 -0.06 22.71
N SER A 398 5.20 0.67 21.90
CA SER A 398 4.49 1.89 22.34
C SER A 398 3.28 1.64 23.25
N VAL A 399 3.06 0.42 23.74
CA VAL A 399 1.87 0.05 24.53
C VAL A 399 1.71 0.97 25.74
N ASN A 400 2.80 1.28 26.46
CA ASN A 400 2.76 2.18 27.62
C ASN A 400 2.41 3.63 27.27
N ASN A 401 2.60 4.02 26.00
CA ASN A 401 2.36 5.37 25.49
C ASN A 401 1.18 5.42 24.51
N ILE A 402 0.35 4.39 24.46
CA ILE A 402 -0.71 4.25 23.47
C ILE A 402 -1.71 5.41 23.48
N LEU A 403 -2.02 5.94 24.68
CA LEU A 403 -2.89 7.11 24.82
C LEU A 403 -2.35 8.32 24.07
N PHE A 404 -1.07 8.59 24.17
CA PHE A 404 -0.39 9.71 23.52
C PHE A 404 -0.29 9.49 22.01
N VAL A 405 -0.05 8.26 21.57
CA VAL A 405 -0.05 7.89 20.15
C VAL A 405 -1.44 8.11 19.53
N ILE A 406 -2.50 7.62 20.20
CA ILE A 406 -3.89 7.81 19.73
C ILE A 406 -4.21 9.29 19.62
N LEU A 407 -3.85 10.10 20.62
CA LEU A 407 -4.12 11.54 20.62
C LEU A 407 -3.39 12.26 19.48
N GLY A 408 -2.08 11.98 19.30
CA GLY A 408 -1.29 12.57 18.23
C GLY A 408 -1.81 12.21 16.83
N VAL A 409 -2.15 10.93 16.63
CA VAL A 409 -2.76 10.44 15.38
C VAL A 409 -4.13 11.08 15.16
N PHE A 410 -4.99 11.12 16.18
CA PHE A 410 -6.32 11.70 16.07
C PHE A 410 -6.27 13.17 15.64
N LEU A 411 -5.44 13.98 16.29
CA LEU A 411 -5.33 15.42 16.00
C LEU A 411 -4.78 15.66 14.59
N SER A 412 -3.70 14.97 14.22
CA SER A 412 -3.10 15.13 12.90
C SER A 412 -4.03 14.65 11.78
N PHE A 413 -4.75 13.55 12.02
CA PHE A 413 -5.73 13.01 11.08
C PHE A 413 -6.97 13.93 10.96
N MET A 414 -7.46 14.49 12.07
CA MET A 414 -8.58 15.43 12.07
C MET A 414 -8.25 16.68 11.22
N ILE A 415 -7.03 17.20 11.35
CA ILE A 415 -6.60 18.37 10.56
C ILE A 415 -6.62 18.04 9.05
N ILE A 416 -6.08 16.89 8.65
CA ILE A 416 -6.05 16.53 7.22
C ILE A 416 -7.45 16.27 6.66
N GLU A 417 -8.38 15.76 7.48
CA GLU A 417 -9.81 15.64 7.14
C GLU A 417 -10.48 17.00 6.96
N MET A 418 -10.23 17.96 7.85
CA MET A 418 -10.79 19.32 7.72
C MET A 418 -10.44 19.97 6.37
N PHE A 419 -9.25 19.70 5.83
CA PHE A 419 -8.84 20.17 4.50
C PHE A 419 -9.26 19.25 3.34
N ASN A 420 -10.03 18.21 3.60
CA ASN A 420 -10.51 17.22 2.61
C ASN A 420 -9.40 16.71 1.67
N ASN A 421 -8.24 16.42 2.26
CA ASN A 421 -7.10 15.91 1.52
C ASN A 421 -7.22 14.38 1.36
N ARG A 422 -6.92 13.86 0.16
CA ARG A 422 -6.83 12.42 -0.12
C ARG A 422 -5.44 11.89 0.21
N SER A 423 -5.32 10.54 0.39
CA SER A 423 -4.01 9.91 0.57
C SER A 423 -3.13 10.08 -0.66
N LEU A 424 -1.80 10.05 -0.48
CA LEU A 424 -0.87 10.08 -1.63
C LEU A 424 -1.09 8.89 -2.56
N ASN A 425 -1.46 7.73 -2.02
CA ASN A 425 -1.74 6.53 -2.79
C ASN A 425 -2.99 6.68 -3.66
N ASP A 426 -4.09 7.24 -3.11
CA ASP A 426 -5.31 7.50 -3.88
C ASP A 426 -5.07 8.52 -5.00
N ILE A 427 -4.29 9.59 -4.74
CA ILE A 427 -3.93 10.59 -5.75
C ILE A 427 -3.10 9.94 -6.88
N SER A 428 -2.11 9.12 -6.53
CA SER A 428 -1.25 8.41 -7.49
C SER A 428 -2.07 7.40 -8.32
N LEU A 429 -2.99 6.67 -7.70
CA LEU A 429 -3.89 5.73 -8.39
C LEU A 429 -4.82 6.47 -9.36
N GLU A 430 -5.46 7.55 -8.93
CA GLU A 430 -6.35 8.34 -9.77
C GLU A 430 -5.62 8.90 -11.00
N GLN A 431 -4.40 9.43 -10.81
CA GLN A 431 -3.57 9.90 -11.90
C GLN A 431 -3.27 8.80 -12.92
N ARG A 432 -2.89 7.62 -12.41
CA ARG A 432 -2.62 6.47 -13.26
C ARG A 432 -3.84 6.05 -14.08
N LEU A 433 -5.00 5.93 -13.43
CA LEU A 433 -6.25 5.57 -14.10
C LEU A 433 -6.67 6.61 -15.14
N LYS A 434 -6.47 7.91 -14.88
CA LYS A 434 -6.73 8.98 -15.87
C LYS A 434 -5.84 8.84 -17.11
N VAL A 435 -4.56 8.50 -16.92
CA VAL A 435 -3.62 8.32 -18.04
C VAL A 435 -3.93 7.05 -18.82
N ASP A 436 -4.14 5.93 -18.11
CA ASP A 436 -4.36 4.62 -18.75
C ASP A 436 -5.70 4.55 -19.51
N ASN A 437 -6.72 5.31 -19.08
CA ASN A 437 -8.07 5.30 -19.66
C ASN A 437 -8.41 6.54 -20.50
N LYS A 438 -7.45 7.40 -20.82
CA LYS A 438 -7.71 8.69 -21.48
C LYS A 438 -8.50 8.60 -22.79
N ASN A 439 -8.27 7.54 -23.58
CA ASN A 439 -8.88 7.35 -24.90
C ASN A 439 -9.92 6.22 -24.92
N ARG A 440 -10.38 5.75 -23.74
CA ARG A 440 -11.29 4.62 -23.64
C ARG A 440 -12.71 5.09 -23.34
N VAL A 441 -13.68 4.56 -24.06
CA VAL A 441 -15.10 4.88 -23.85
C VAL A 441 -15.69 3.94 -22.80
N LYS A 442 -16.21 4.52 -21.72
CA LYS A 442 -16.86 3.81 -20.62
C LYS A 442 -18.37 3.77 -20.88
N VAL A 443 -18.95 2.57 -20.89
CA VAL A 443 -20.37 2.34 -21.10
C VAL A 443 -20.97 1.68 -19.87
N PHE A 444 -22.16 2.14 -19.46
CA PHE A 444 -22.92 1.55 -18.35
C PHE A 444 -23.94 0.55 -18.90
N LYS A 445 -24.05 -0.60 -18.24
CA LYS A 445 -25.02 -1.64 -18.56
C LYS A 445 -25.80 -1.99 -17.30
N GLU A 446 -27.11 -2.12 -17.42
CA GLU A 446 -27.97 -2.66 -16.37
C GLU A 446 -28.34 -4.09 -16.72
N MET A 447 -28.45 -4.92 -15.71
CA MET A 447 -28.87 -6.31 -15.85
C MET A 447 -29.50 -6.83 -14.58
N THR A 448 -30.39 -7.81 -14.70
CA THR A 448 -30.98 -8.55 -13.57
C THR A 448 -30.50 -9.99 -13.62
N MET A 449 -29.98 -10.49 -12.51
CA MET A 449 -29.49 -11.87 -12.38
C MET A 449 -30.22 -12.60 -11.27
N VAL A 450 -30.50 -13.88 -11.52
CA VAL A 450 -31.09 -14.80 -10.52
C VAL A 450 -29.96 -15.44 -9.72
N VAL A 451 -30.10 -15.43 -8.40
CA VAL A 451 -29.16 -16.09 -7.49
C VAL A 451 -29.38 -17.61 -7.53
N GLN A 452 -28.41 -18.33 -8.10
CA GLN A 452 -28.49 -19.80 -8.24
C GLN A 452 -28.09 -20.52 -6.95
N SER A 453 -28.60 -21.75 -6.74
CA SER A 453 -28.43 -22.59 -5.53
C SER A 453 -27.00 -22.82 -5.06
N ASN A 454 -26.02 -22.78 -5.95
CA ASN A 454 -24.60 -22.97 -5.63
C ASN A 454 -23.77 -21.69 -5.82
N SER A 455 -24.41 -20.51 -5.84
CA SER A 455 -23.71 -19.24 -6.04
C SER A 455 -22.91 -18.84 -4.81
N PHE A 456 -21.83 -18.09 -5.06
CA PHE A 456 -20.99 -17.53 -3.99
C PHE A 456 -21.76 -16.58 -3.06
N ALA A 457 -22.79 -15.91 -3.57
CA ALA A 457 -23.54 -14.88 -2.86
C ALA A 457 -24.45 -15.40 -1.76
N ILE A 458 -24.88 -16.67 -1.81
CA ILE A 458 -25.86 -17.22 -0.85
C ILE A 458 -25.38 -17.10 0.58
N GLY A 459 -26.28 -16.57 1.44
CA GLY A 459 -26.06 -16.41 2.87
C GLY A 459 -25.13 -15.27 3.27
N LYS A 460 -24.59 -14.53 2.29
CA LYS A 460 -23.74 -13.35 2.52
C LYS A 460 -24.55 -12.08 2.41
N THR A 461 -24.08 -11.04 3.09
CA THR A 461 -24.65 -9.71 2.90
C THR A 461 -24.13 -9.07 1.62
N ILE A 462 -24.87 -8.14 1.04
CA ILE A 462 -24.43 -7.37 -0.12
C ILE A 462 -23.11 -6.66 0.18
N ARG A 463 -22.94 -6.20 1.42
CA ARG A 463 -21.73 -5.52 1.91
C ARG A 463 -20.51 -6.42 1.95
N ASP A 464 -20.66 -7.71 2.23
CA ASP A 464 -19.54 -8.65 2.37
C ASP A 464 -18.97 -9.14 1.04
N ILE A 465 -19.71 -8.94 -0.06
CA ILE A 465 -19.29 -9.37 -1.39
C ILE A 465 -18.40 -8.32 -2.06
N PHE A 466 -17.30 -8.75 -2.64
CA PHE A 466 -16.48 -7.91 -3.51
C PHE A 466 -17.09 -7.81 -4.91
N TRP A 467 -18.03 -6.88 -5.06
CA TRP A 467 -18.57 -6.53 -6.37
C TRP A 467 -17.46 -5.99 -7.29
N PRO A 468 -17.54 -6.22 -8.61
CA PRO A 468 -16.59 -5.63 -9.56
C PRO A 468 -16.49 -4.11 -9.41
N ALA A 469 -15.38 -3.54 -9.91
CA ALA A 469 -15.24 -2.08 -9.96
C ALA A 469 -16.39 -1.46 -10.76
N ASP A 470 -16.86 -0.30 -10.29
CA ASP A 470 -17.97 0.42 -10.91
C ASP A 470 -19.28 -0.39 -11.06
N CYS A 471 -19.47 -1.41 -10.22
CA CYS A 471 -20.72 -2.17 -10.11
C CYS A 471 -21.51 -1.70 -8.90
N GLN A 472 -22.78 -1.38 -9.11
CA GLN A 472 -23.74 -1.03 -8.07
C GLN A 472 -24.89 -2.03 -8.08
N VAL A 473 -25.24 -2.51 -6.91
CA VAL A 473 -26.48 -3.28 -6.69
C VAL A 473 -27.59 -2.26 -6.49
N LEU A 474 -28.54 -2.22 -7.42
CA LEU A 474 -29.63 -1.24 -7.41
C LEU A 474 -30.79 -1.71 -6.55
N SER A 475 -31.18 -2.97 -6.69
CA SER A 475 -32.29 -3.55 -5.92
C SER A 475 -32.14 -5.05 -5.75
N LEU A 476 -32.74 -5.56 -4.68
CA LEU A 476 -32.94 -6.98 -4.42
C LEU A 476 -34.45 -7.23 -4.42
N ILE A 477 -34.90 -8.16 -5.25
CA ILE A 477 -36.31 -8.55 -5.33
C ILE A 477 -36.43 -9.93 -4.70
N TYR A 478 -37.22 -10.02 -3.63
CA TYR A 478 -37.52 -11.24 -2.93
C TYR A 478 -39.05 -11.42 -2.90
N ASN A 479 -39.56 -12.58 -3.29
CA ASN A 479 -40.99 -12.90 -3.30
C ASN A 479 -41.88 -11.77 -3.87
N THR A 480 -41.56 -11.33 -5.10
CA THR A 480 -42.29 -10.25 -5.81
C THR A 480 -42.25 -8.85 -5.17
N LYS A 481 -41.62 -8.70 -4.02
CA LYS A 481 -41.44 -7.40 -3.36
C LYS A 481 -40.08 -6.82 -3.69
N GLN A 482 -40.09 -5.75 -4.48
CA GLN A 482 -38.87 -4.99 -4.78
C GLN A 482 -38.48 -4.19 -3.53
N ALA A 483 -37.32 -4.51 -2.95
CA ALA A 483 -36.74 -3.72 -1.89
C ALA A 483 -35.57 -2.90 -2.45
N ALA A 484 -35.74 -1.58 -2.51
CA ALA A 484 -34.60 -0.70 -2.75
C ALA A 484 -33.54 -0.93 -1.68
N ILE A 485 -32.27 -1.07 -2.10
CA ILE A 485 -31.18 -1.30 -1.15
C ILE A 485 -30.83 0.05 -0.53
N LYS A 486 -31.28 0.27 0.71
CA LYS A 486 -30.88 1.44 1.51
C LYS A 486 -29.62 1.17 2.32
N ASP A 487 -29.37 -0.09 2.67
CA ASP A 487 -28.19 -0.56 3.40
C ASP A 487 -27.64 -1.86 2.79
N GLY A 488 -26.36 -2.12 2.97
CA GLY A 488 -25.70 -3.32 2.45
C GLY A 488 -25.84 -4.57 3.34
N GLU A 489 -26.64 -4.54 4.40
CA GLU A 489 -26.73 -5.61 5.40
C GLU A 489 -27.73 -6.71 5.05
N LYS A 490 -28.49 -6.55 3.96
CA LYS A 490 -29.41 -7.57 3.49
C LYS A 490 -28.67 -8.82 3.03
N HIS A 491 -29.11 -9.97 3.57
CA HIS A 491 -28.64 -11.28 3.14
C HIS A 491 -29.25 -11.66 1.79
N ILE A 492 -28.44 -12.28 0.96
CA ILE A 492 -28.82 -12.79 -0.34
C ILE A 492 -29.19 -14.27 -0.20
N HIS A 493 -30.36 -14.64 -0.75
CA HIS A 493 -30.91 -15.99 -0.71
C HIS A 493 -30.98 -16.58 -2.13
N GLU A 494 -31.11 -17.90 -2.20
CA GLU A 494 -31.38 -18.59 -3.45
C GLU A 494 -32.71 -18.12 -4.06
N GLY A 495 -32.72 -17.87 -5.36
CA GLY A 495 -33.89 -17.39 -6.09
C GLY A 495 -34.08 -15.86 -6.05
N ASP A 496 -33.31 -15.12 -5.24
CA ASP A 496 -33.37 -13.66 -5.24
C ASP A 496 -32.98 -13.09 -6.62
N LEU A 497 -33.69 -12.03 -7.05
CA LEU A 497 -33.33 -11.27 -8.24
C LEU A 497 -32.49 -10.06 -7.83
N VAL A 498 -31.27 -10.00 -8.35
CA VAL A 498 -30.35 -8.90 -8.08
C VAL A 498 -30.25 -8.01 -9.32
N LYS A 499 -30.80 -6.78 -9.24
CA LYS A 499 -30.63 -5.77 -10.29
C LYS A 499 -29.31 -5.04 -10.07
N LEU A 500 -28.47 -5.04 -11.11
CA LEU A 500 -27.10 -4.50 -11.09
C LEU A 500 -26.93 -3.47 -12.19
N ARG A 501 -26.15 -2.43 -11.89
CA ARG A 501 -25.62 -1.51 -12.88
C ARG A 501 -24.10 -1.57 -12.82
N TYR A 502 -23.44 -1.87 -13.92
CA TYR A 502 -21.99 -1.90 -13.98
C TYR A 502 -21.47 -1.16 -15.20
N ALA A 503 -20.24 -0.69 -15.10
CA ALA A 503 -19.54 -0.05 -16.18
C ALA A 503 -18.48 -0.97 -16.78
N ARG A 504 -18.29 -0.88 -18.10
CA ARG A 504 -17.18 -1.52 -18.82
C ARG A 504 -16.61 -0.57 -19.87
N TYR A 505 -15.40 -0.83 -20.28
CA TYR A 505 -14.84 -0.19 -21.48
C TYR A 505 -15.19 -1.01 -22.72
N LEU A 506 -15.51 -0.33 -23.84
CA LEU A 506 -15.95 -0.99 -25.08
C LEU A 506 -14.90 -1.95 -25.65
N ASP A 507 -13.63 -1.66 -25.44
CA ASP A 507 -12.47 -2.41 -25.92
C ASP A 507 -12.06 -3.61 -25.04
N ASP A 508 -12.66 -3.77 -23.86
CA ASP A 508 -12.35 -4.88 -22.96
C ASP A 508 -13.29 -6.08 -23.18
N LYS A 509 -12.75 -7.28 -23.03
CA LYS A 509 -13.55 -8.48 -22.79
C LYS A 509 -14.37 -8.24 -21.53
N ASP A 510 -15.65 -8.62 -21.53
CA ASP A 510 -16.55 -8.39 -20.40
C ASP A 510 -16.17 -9.28 -19.19
N GLU A 511 -14.98 -9.03 -18.61
CA GLU A 511 -14.49 -9.72 -17.40
C GLU A 511 -15.38 -9.39 -16.20
N THR A 512 -16.03 -8.21 -16.22
CA THR A 512 -16.98 -7.79 -15.19
C THR A 512 -18.18 -8.72 -15.17
N LEU A 513 -18.76 -9.00 -16.33
CA LEU A 513 -19.88 -9.96 -16.45
C LEU A 513 -19.46 -11.38 -16.02
N ALA A 514 -18.26 -11.82 -16.41
CA ALA A 514 -17.76 -13.12 -16.00
C ALA A 514 -17.58 -13.22 -14.46
N THR A 515 -17.19 -12.13 -13.81
CA THR A 515 -17.09 -12.07 -12.34
C THR A 515 -18.48 -12.07 -11.70
N LEU A 516 -19.42 -11.29 -12.22
CA LEU A 516 -20.82 -11.27 -11.74
C LEU A 516 -21.47 -12.66 -11.85
N LYS A 517 -21.25 -13.35 -12.96
CA LYS A 517 -21.71 -14.74 -13.13
C LYS A 517 -21.08 -15.71 -12.12
N SER A 518 -19.85 -15.50 -11.72
CA SER A 518 -19.22 -16.33 -10.68
C SER A 518 -19.75 -16.05 -9.27
N ILE A 519 -20.31 -14.84 -9.04
CA ILE A 519 -20.87 -14.42 -7.75
C ILE A 519 -22.33 -14.90 -7.61
N LEU A 520 -23.16 -14.70 -8.64
CA LEU A 520 -24.60 -14.87 -8.59
C LEU A 520 -25.09 -16.15 -9.29
N GLY A 521 -24.37 -16.62 -10.31
CA GLY A 521 -24.77 -17.70 -11.21
C GLY A 521 -24.90 -17.23 -12.66
N ASN A 522 -25.16 -18.16 -13.58
CA ASN A 522 -25.13 -17.88 -15.02
C ASN A 522 -26.46 -17.38 -15.62
N GLN A 523 -27.54 -17.36 -14.82
CA GLN A 523 -28.87 -17.05 -15.30
C GLN A 523 -29.13 -15.54 -15.31
N GLU A 524 -29.23 -14.96 -16.50
CA GLU A 524 -29.67 -13.60 -16.76
C GLU A 524 -31.17 -13.60 -17.03
N MET A 525 -31.94 -12.66 -16.46
CA MET A 525 -33.32 -12.38 -16.87
C MET A 525 -33.33 -11.29 -17.94
N ASN A 526 -33.99 -11.53 -19.06
CA ASN A 526 -34.28 -10.49 -20.04
C ASN A 526 -35.35 -9.54 -19.49
N GLU A 527 -35.31 -8.26 -19.83
CA GLU A 527 -36.29 -7.26 -19.35
C GLU A 527 -37.75 -7.59 -19.71
N MET A 528 -38.00 -8.54 -20.64
CA MET A 528 -39.35 -8.98 -21.00
C MET A 528 -40.01 -9.91 -19.96
N ASP A 529 -39.24 -10.53 -19.06
CA ASP A 529 -39.78 -11.48 -18.06
C ASP A 529 -40.24 -10.79 -16.75
N THR A 530 -40.13 -9.49 -16.65
CA THR A 530 -40.49 -8.73 -15.42
C THR A 530 -41.92 -8.20 -15.42
N THR A 531 -42.73 -8.48 -16.47
CA THR A 531 -44.13 -7.99 -16.64
C THR A 531 -45.19 -9.08 -16.55
N SER A 532 -44.87 -10.28 -16.01
CA SER A 532 -45.88 -11.33 -15.76
C SER A 532 -46.19 -11.48 -14.28
#